data_a43557858fa0452558833f51539cbbc1
#
_entry.id   a43557858fa0452558833f51539cbbc1
#
_cell.length_a   1.000
_cell.length_b   1.000
_cell.length_c   1.000
_cell.angle_alpha   90.00
_cell.angle_beta   90.00
_cell.angle_gamma   90.00
#
_symmetry.space_group_name_H-M   'P 1'
#
loop_
_entity.id
_entity.type
_entity.pdbx_description
1 polymer ?
#
loop_
_entity_poly.entity_id
_entity_poly.type
_entity_poly.pdbx_seq_one_letter_code
_entity_poly.pdbx_strand_id
1 'polypeptide(L)'
;MEKSIDSYFTEILGVTYTNPREYSPLSLAYIGDSVFDLLIKTLAVTKDNKQAYKYHKEVSQKVKAEAQAGYIIYLLDNGLLTDDEEWIYKRGRNTKTHSTAKNATVGQYRMATGFECLIGYLYLDKQYDRMFEITKLILSMPEPDEN
;
A
#
# COMPACT_ATOMS: atom_id res chain seq x y z
N MET A 1 24.57 4.53 -15.54
CA MET A 1 23.28 4.80 -14.91
C MET A 1 22.72 3.53 -14.31
N GLU A 2 22.32 3.57 -13.07
CA GLU A 2 21.68 2.44 -12.43
C GLU A 2 20.28 2.25 -13.01
N LYS A 3 19.90 0.99 -13.28
CA LYS A 3 18.57 0.65 -13.73
C LYS A 3 17.65 0.48 -12.53
N SER A 4 16.44 1.00 -12.61
CA SER A 4 15.41 0.76 -11.61
C SER A 4 14.57 -0.45 -12.01
N ILE A 5 13.70 -0.90 -11.09
CA ILE A 5 12.89 -2.10 -11.30
C ILE A 5 12.00 -1.99 -12.54
N ASP A 6 11.47 -0.80 -12.83
CA ASP A 6 10.63 -0.59 -14.01
C ASP A 6 11.40 -0.80 -15.33
N SER A 7 12.69 -0.43 -15.36
CA SER A 7 13.55 -0.68 -16.52
C SER A 7 13.70 -2.18 -16.78
N TYR A 8 13.87 -2.96 -15.73
CA TYR A 8 13.96 -4.42 -15.88
C TYR A 8 12.65 -5.02 -16.41
N PHE A 9 11.51 -4.55 -15.92
CA PHE A 9 10.22 -5.00 -16.44
C PHE A 9 10.08 -4.69 -17.93
N THR A 10 10.46 -3.50 -18.35
CA THR A 10 10.37 -3.08 -19.74
C THR A 10 11.34 -3.84 -20.63
N GLU A 11 12.61 -3.86 -20.26
CA GLU A 11 13.70 -4.39 -21.09
C GLU A 11 13.69 -5.92 -21.19
N ILE A 12 13.36 -6.60 -20.08
CA ILE A 12 13.49 -8.06 -20.00
C ILE A 12 12.14 -8.74 -20.18
N LEU A 13 11.08 -8.21 -19.56
CA LEU A 13 9.76 -8.84 -19.58
C LEU A 13 8.80 -8.20 -20.58
N GLY A 14 9.24 -7.17 -21.30
CA GLY A 14 8.44 -6.57 -22.37
C GLY A 14 7.24 -5.76 -21.90
N VAL A 15 7.26 -5.29 -20.66
CA VAL A 15 6.15 -4.50 -20.10
C VAL A 15 6.11 -3.12 -20.76
N THR A 16 4.91 -2.70 -21.16
CA THR A 16 4.66 -1.33 -21.62
C THR A 16 3.86 -0.62 -20.55
N TYR A 17 4.44 0.41 -19.95
CA TYR A 17 3.75 1.23 -18.95
C TYR A 17 2.81 2.20 -19.65
N THR A 18 1.58 2.30 -19.11
CA THR A 18 0.59 3.29 -19.56
C THR A 18 0.32 4.24 -18.40
N ASN A 19 -0.52 5.26 -18.64
CA ASN A 19 -0.91 6.17 -17.57
C ASN A 19 -1.66 5.37 -16.48
N PRO A 20 -1.15 5.34 -15.23
CA PRO A 20 -1.78 4.53 -14.17
C PRO A 20 -3.22 4.93 -13.86
N ARG A 21 -3.62 6.17 -14.19
CA ARG A 21 -5.01 6.62 -14.00
C ARG A 21 -6.00 5.87 -14.89
N GLU A 22 -5.52 5.23 -15.95
CA GLU A 22 -6.35 4.44 -16.87
C GLU A 22 -6.70 3.06 -16.33
N TYR A 23 -5.98 2.57 -15.31
CA TYR A 23 -6.30 1.30 -14.68
C TYR A 23 -7.49 1.46 -13.74
N SER A 24 -8.29 0.39 -13.59
CA SER A 24 -9.35 0.39 -12.60
C SER A 24 -8.79 0.50 -11.19
N PRO A 25 -9.54 1.08 -10.24
CA PRO A 25 -9.09 1.13 -8.86
C PRO A 25 -8.79 -0.25 -8.27
N LEU A 26 -9.54 -1.28 -8.64
CA LEU A 26 -9.29 -2.64 -8.14
C LEU A 26 -8.01 -3.24 -8.72
N SER A 27 -7.65 -2.91 -9.97
CA SER A 27 -6.36 -3.33 -10.54
C SER A 27 -5.20 -2.67 -9.79
N LEU A 28 -5.34 -1.38 -9.49
CA LEU A 28 -4.32 -0.67 -8.71
C LEU A 28 -4.21 -1.23 -7.29
N ALA A 29 -5.34 -1.53 -6.65
CA ALA A 29 -5.34 -2.13 -5.32
C ALA A 29 -4.73 -3.54 -5.33
N TYR A 30 -4.99 -4.31 -6.38
CA TYR A 30 -4.44 -5.66 -6.54
C TYR A 30 -2.91 -5.64 -6.54
N ILE A 31 -2.30 -4.79 -7.35
CA ILE A 31 -0.84 -4.67 -7.36
C ILE A 31 -0.31 -3.99 -6.09
N GLY A 32 -1.05 -3.01 -5.58
CA GLY A 32 -0.66 -2.29 -4.37
C GLY A 32 -0.59 -3.18 -3.14
N ASP A 33 -1.51 -4.14 -3.02
CA ASP A 33 -1.48 -5.16 -1.96
C ASP A 33 -0.15 -5.92 -1.97
N SER A 34 0.25 -6.41 -3.14
CA SER A 34 1.50 -7.16 -3.28
C SER A 34 2.73 -6.30 -3.02
N VAL A 35 2.72 -5.06 -3.51
CA VAL A 35 3.84 -4.13 -3.31
C VAL A 35 4.01 -3.78 -1.83
N PHE A 36 2.91 -3.44 -1.16
CA PHE A 36 2.97 -3.10 0.27
C PHE A 36 3.43 -4.30 1.10
N ASP A 37 2.91 -5.47 0.79
CA ASP A 37 3.32 -6.71 1.44
C ASP A 37 4.82 -6.95 1.28
N LEU A 38 5.36 -6.74 0.07
CA LEU A 38 6.79 -6.85 -0.19
C LEU A 38 7.60 -5.87 0.65
N LEU A 39 7.17 -4.62 0.74
CA LEU A 39 7.86 -3.59 1.54
C LEU A 39 7.93 -4.00 3.02
N ILE A 40 6.80 -4.42 3.58
CA ILE A 40 6.74 -4.80 5.00
C ILE A 40 7.53 -6.08 5.27
N LYS A 41 7.43 -7.07 4.40
CA LYS A 41 8.21 -8.32 4.52
C LYS A 41 9.71 -8.06 4.41
N THR A 42 10.13 -7.19 3.50
CA THR A 42 11.54 -6.82 3.36
C THR A 42 12.07 -6.22 4.66
N LEU A 43 11.31 -5.32 5.26
CA LEU A 43 11.69 -4.71 6.53
C LEU A 43 11.76 -5.75 7.65
N ALA A 44 10.79 -6.67 7.70
CA ALA A 44 10.75 -7.69 8.74
C ALA A 44 11.95 -8.65 8.64
N VAL A 45 12.23 -9.15 7.44
CA VAL A 45 13.29 -10.14 7.22
C VAL A 45 14.68 -9.55 7.42
N THR A 46 14.89 -8.31 6.94
CA THR A 46 16.21 -7.68 7.04
C THR A 46 16.53 -7.17 8.43
N LYS A 47 15.52 -6.97 9.26
CA LYS A 47 15.70 -6.48 10.62
C LYS A 47 16.21 -7.59 11.55
N ASP A 48 15.71 -8.81 11.40
CA ASP A 48 15.97 -9.90 12.34
C ASP A 48 15.68 -11.24 11.66
N ASN A 49 16.52 -12.24 11.90
CA ASN A 49 16.33 -13.59 11.37
C ASN A 49 15.47 -14.40 12.34
N LYS A 50 14.26 -14.74 11.90
CA LYS A 50 13.25 -15.42 12.71
C LYS A 50 12.72 -16.67 12.00
N GLN A 51 11.98 -17.48 12.76
CA GLN A 51 11.20 -18.56 12.17
C GLN A 51 10.04 -17.98 11.35
N ALA A 52 9.68 -18.66 10.26
CA ALA A 52 8.73 -18.16 9.28
C ALA A 52 7.39 -17.73 9.90
N TYR A 53 6.86 -18.47 10.88
CA TYR A 53 5.57 -18.14 11.48
C TYR A 53 5.62 -16.81 12.27
N LYS A 54 6.77 -16.43 12.81
CA LYS A 54 6.94 -15.17 13.53
C LYS A 54 6.92 -13.98 12.56
N TYR A 55 7.53 -14.13 11.38
CA TYR A 55 7.41 -13.13 10.33
C TYR A 55 5.96 -12.95 9.91
N HIS A 56 5.27 -14.07 9.68
CA HIS A 56 3.86 -14.02 9.25
C HIS A 56 2.99 -13.27 10.26
N LYS A 57 3.16 -13.55 11.55
CA LYS A 57 2.43 -12.87 12.61
C LYS A 57 2.74 -11.38 12.64
N GLU A 58 4.02 -10.99 12.59
CA GLU A 58 4.45 -9.59 12.61
C GLU A 58 3.94 -8.83 11.40
N VAL A 59 4.10 -9.40 10.20
CA VAL A 59 3.69 -8.77 8.95
C VAL A 59 2.17 -8.62 8.90
N SER A 60 1.41 -9.65 9.27
CA SER A 60 -0.05 -9.60 9.21
C SER A 60 -0.63 -8.49 10.09
N GLN A 61 -0.01 -8.15 11.20
CA GLN A 61 -0.45 -7.03 12.05
C GLN A 61 -0.30 -5.68 11.34
N LYS A 62 0.62 -5.58 10.40
CA LYS A 62 0.91 -4.33 9.67
C LYS A 62 0.18 -4.23 8.34
N VAL A 63 -0.21 -5.36 7.73
CA VAL A 63 -0.84 -5.37 6.40
C VAL A 63 -2.34 -5.65 6.43
N LYS A 64 -2.91 -6.00 7.58
CA LYS A 64 -4.35 -6.26 7.68
C LYS A 64 -5.17 -5.01 7.40
N ALA A 65 -6.43 -5.20 7.00
CA ALA A 65 -7.30 -4.09 6.60
C ALA A 65 -7.47 -3.05 7.69
N GLU A 66 -7.61 -3.47 8.95
CA GLU A 66 -7.71 -2.57 10.08
C GLU A 66 -6.49 -1.67 10.22
N ALA A 67 -5.28 -2.23 10.05
CA ALA A 67 -4.04 -1.46 10.11
C ALA A 67 -3.97 -0.45 8.95
N GLN A 68 -4.30 -0.89 7.73
CA GLN A 68 -4.28 -0.01 6.57
C GLN A 68 -5.29 1.13 6.68
N ALA A 69 -6.47 0.85 7.25
CA ALA A 69 -7.45 1.90 7.55
C ALA A 69 -6.86 2.93 8.51
N GLY A 70 -6.14 2.48 9.54
CA GLY A 70 -5.46 3.37 10.48
C GLY A 70 -4.40 4.24 9.81
N TYR A 71 -3.63 3.67 8.89
CA TYR A 71 -2.61 4.42 8.15
C TYR A 71 -3.23 5.55 7.33
N ILE A 72 -4.29 5.26 6.60
CA ILE A 72 -4.89 6.27 5.72
C ILE A 72 -5.56 7.39 6.54
N ILE A 73 -6.19 7.04 7.65
CA ILE A 73 -6.76 8.04 8.57
C ILE A 73 -5.66 8.97 9.07
N TYR A 74 -4.54 8.41 9.51
CA TYR A 74 -3.40 9.20 9.97
C TYR A 74 -2.89 10.15 8.88
N LEU A 75 -2.72 9.65 7.66
CA LEU A 75 -2.24 10.47 6.54
C LEU A 75 -3.21 11.62 6.21
N LEU A 76 -4.50 11.33 6.20
CA LEU A 76 -5.52 12.34 5.89
C LEU A 76 -5.64 13.38 7.00
N ASP A 77 -5.71 12.93 8.24
CA ASP A 77 -5.90 13.82 9.39
C ASP A 77 -4.72 14.78 9.58
N ASN A 78 -3.54 14.40 9.15
CA ASN A 78 -2.34 15.23 9.28
C ASN A 78 -1.97 15.96 7.98
N GLY A 79 -2.84 15.91 6.96
CA GLY A 79 -2.60 16.64 5.71
C GLY A 79 -1.35 16.19 4.96
N LEU A 80 -1.01 14.91 5.03
CA LEU A 80 0.24 14.37 4.49
C LEU A 80 0.12 13.88 3.04
N LEU A 81 -1.07 13.90 2.46
CA LEU A 81 -1.30 13.50 1.07
C LEU A 81 -1.51 14.73 0.19
N THR A 82 -1.06 14.62 -1.05
CA THR A 82 -1.39 15.62 -2.08
C THR A 82 -2.84 15.45 -2.52
N ASP A 83 -3.38 16.45 -3.21
CA ASP A 83 -4.74 16.38 -3.76
C ASP A 83 -4.89 15.21 -4.73
N ASP A 84 -3.89 14.96 -5.58
CA ASP A 84 -3.87 13.82 -6.49
C ASP A 84 -3.91 12.50 -5.74
N GLU A 85 -3.12 12.38 -4.68
CA GLU A 85 -3.06 11.17 -3.87
C GLU A 85 -4.39 10.90 -3.17
N GLU A 86 -5.02 11.94 -2.63
CA GLU A 86 -6.36 11.81 -2.04
C GLU A 86 -7.39 11.38 -3.09
N TRP A 87 -7.31 11.91 -4.29
CA TRP A 87 -8.22 11.55 -5.37
C TRP A 87 -8.09 10.07 -5.73
N ILE A 88 -6.86 9.56 -5.87
CA ILE A 88 -6.60 8.15 -6.14
C ILE A 88 -7.14 7.28 -5.01
N TYR A 89 -6.86 7.65 -3.77
CA TYR A 89 -7.37 6.94 -2.59
C TYR A 89 -8.89 6.85 -2.61
N LYS A 90 -9.56 7.97 -2.84
CA LYS A 90 -11.04 8.02 -2.83
C LYS A 90 -11.65 7.14 -3.92
N ARG A 91 -11.03 7.05 -5.08
CA ARG A 91 -11.48 6.14 -6.15
C ARG A 91 -11.47 4.69 -5.68
N GLY A 92 -10.41 4.28 -5.01
CA GLY A 92 -10.31 2.93 -4.46
C GLY A 92 -11.32 2.67 -3.34
N ARG A 93 -11.43 3.63 -2.41
CA ARG A 93 -12.38 3.55 -1.30
C ARG A 93 -13.83 3.43 -1.79
N ASN A 94 -14.17 4.15 -2.85
CA ASN A 94 -15.53 4.23 -3.35
C ASN A 94 -15.89 3.11 -4.34
N THR A 95 -14.94 2.25 -4.69
CA THR A 95 -15.19 1.14 -5.60
C THR A 95 -15.97 0.05 -4.87
N LYS A 96 -17.03 -0.47 -5.51
CA LYS A 96 -17.81 -1.57 -4.97
C LYS A 96 -17.01 -2.87 -5.07
N THR A 97 -16.96 -3.59 -3.96
CA THR A 97 -16.35 -4.92 -3.91
C THR A 97 -17.40 -5.94 -3.49
N HIS A 98 -17.23 -7.19 -3.94
CA HIS A 98 -18.15 -8.28 -3.65
C HIS A 98 -17.78 -9.06 -2.39
N SER A 99 -16.61 -8.75 -1.80
CA SER A 99 -16.12 -9.42 -0.61
C SER A 99 -15.59 -8.42 0.40
N THR A 100 -15.60 -8.83 1.67
CA THR A 100 -14.99 -8.06 2.76
C THR A 100 -13.91 -8.91 3.42
N ALA A 101 -12.91 -8.25 3.97
CA ALA A 101 -11.87 -8.93 4.73
C ALA A 101 -12.46 -9.50 6.02
N LYS A 102 -12.01 -10.69 6.38
CA LYS A 102 -12.38 -11.31 7.65
C LYS A 102 -11.90 -10.43 8.81
N ASN A 103 -12.74 -10.25 9.82
CA ASN A 103 -12.42 -9.50 11.03
C ASN A 103 -12.23 -7.99 10.82
N ALA A 104 -12.70 -7.45 9.70
CA ALA A 104 -12.68 -6.02 9.45
C ALA A 104 -14.10 -5.51 9.15
N THR A 105 -14.38 -4.25 9.49
CA THR A 105 -15.64 -3.62 9.12
C THR A 105 -15.65 -3.32 7.61
N VAL A 106 -16.84 -3.10 7.04
CA VAL A 106 -16.97 -2.71 5.63
C VAL A 106 -16.21 -1.40 5.37
N GLY A 107 -16.31 -0.43 6.31
CA GLY A 107 -15.59 0.83 6.20
C GLY A 107 -14.08 0.64 6.21
N GLN A 108 -13.56 -0.18 7.12
CA GLN A 108 -12.12 -0.49 7.17
C GLN A 108 -11.65 -1.17 5.90
N TYR A 109 -12.42 -2.13 5.39
CA TYR A 109 -12.09 -2.82 4.15
C TYR A 109 -12.01 -1.85 2.97
N ARG A 110 -12.98 -0.93 2.86
CA ARG A 110 -12.96 0.09 1.79
C ARG A 110 -11.77 1.03 1.90
N MET A 111 -11.43 1.45 3.12
CA MET A 111 -10.25 2.29 3.37
C MET A 111 -8.97 1.55 2.99
N ALA A 112 -8.87 0.27 3.34
CA ALA A 112 -7.72 -0.55 2.98
C ALA A 112 -7.59 -0.67 1.45
N THR A 113 -8.71 -0.89 0.75
CA THR A 113 -8.71 -0.94 -0.72
C THR A 113 -8.22 0.38 -1.31
N GLY A 114 -8.67 1.51 -0.75
CA GLY A 114 -8.21 2.82 -1.16
C GLY A 114 -6.72 3.05 -0.92
N PHE A 115 -6.22 2.60 0.24
CA PHE A 115 -4.79 2.68 0.55
C PHE A 115 -3.96 1.85 -0.43
N GLU A 116 -4.38 0.61 -0.68
CA GLU A 116 -3.69 -0.26 -1.63
C GLU A 116 -3.74 0.31 -3.05
N CYS A 117 -4.86 0.93 -3.42
CA CYS A 117 -5.00 1.64 -4.71
C CYS A 117 -3.96 2.75 -4.83
N LEU A 118 -3.75 3.54 -3.78
CA LEU A 118 -2.74 4.59 -3.74
C LEU A 118 -1.33 4.02 -3.90
N ILE A 119 -1.00 2.98 -3.16
CA ILE A 119 0.32 2.34 -3.24
C ILE A 119 0.56 1.78 -4.65
N GLY A 120 -0.42 1.09 -5.21
CA GLY A 120 -0.33 0.56 -6.58
C GLY A 120 -0.16 1.64 -7.63
N TYR A 121 -0.85 2.75 -7.47
CA TYR A 121 -0.71 3.91 -8.36
C TYR A 121 0.72 4.46 -8.32
N LEU A 122 1.25 4.69 -7.12
CA LEU A 122 2.61 5.23 -6.97
C LEU A 122 3.65 4.27 -7.56
N TYR A 123 3.46 2.98 -7.38
CA TYR A 123 4.35 1.96 -7.94
C TYR A 123 4.32 1.97 -9.48
N LEU A 124 3.14 1.94 -10.09
CA LEU A 124 3.01 1.91 -11.54
C LEU A 124 3.35 3.26 -12.20
N ASP A 125 3.21 4.37 -11.47
CA ASP A 125 3.60 5.69 -11.94
C ASP A 125 5.09 5.98 -11.70
N LYS A 126 5.84 4.99 -11.22
CA LYS A 126 7.28 5.08 -10.94
C LYS A 126 7.63 6.15 -9.90
N GLN A 127 6.70 6.47 -9.03
CA GLN A 127 6.93 7.41 -7.92
C GLN A 127 7.46 6.66 -6.70
N TYR A 128 8.60 6.02 -6.87
CA TYR A 128 9.20 5.17 -5.83
C TYR A 128 9.58 5.97 -4.59
N ASP A 129 10.20 7.13 -4.78
CA ASP A 129 10.58 8.00 -3.65
C ASP A 129 9.36 8.32 -2.78
N ARG A 130 8.24 8.68 -3.41
CA ARG A 130 7.02 9.02 -2.69
C ARG A 130 6.41 7.81 -2.00
N MET A 131 6.44 6.66 -2.66
CA MET A 131 5.95 5.40 -2.10
C MET A 131 6.71 5.04 -0.82
N PHE A 132 8.03 5.15 -0.84
CA PHE A 132 8.87 4.89 0.34
C PHE A 132 8.66 5.96 1.41
N GLU A 133 8.50 7.22 1.02
CA GLU A 133 8.23 8.31 1.97
C GLU A 133 6.93 8.07 2.72
N ILE A 134 5.86 7.73 2.02
CA ILE A 134 4.56 7.41 2.64
C ILE A 134 4.70 6.20 3.57
N THR A 135 5.40 5.16 3.14
CA THR A 135 5.65 3.98 3.97
C THR A 135 6.37 4.36 5.26
N LYS A 136 7.40 5.21 5.17
CA LYS A 136 8.11 5.69 6.35
C LYS A 136 7.20 6.48 7.28
N LEU A 137 6.37 7.36 6.73
CA LEU A 137 5.43 8.17 7.52
C LEU A 137 4.46 7.29 8.32
N ILE A 138 3.86 6.29 7.70
CA ILE A 138 2.88 5.43 8.38
C ILE A 138 3.54 4.51 9.42
N LEU A 139 4.76 4.07 9.16
CA LEU A 139 5.49 3.23 10.12
C LEU A 139 6.02 4.03 11.31
N SER A 140 6.07 5.35 11.17
CA SER A 140 6.52 6.27 12.23
C SER A 140 5.35 6.90 12.99
N MET A 141 4.11 6.56 12.64
CA MET A 141 2.96 7.14 13.31
C MET A 141 2.90 6.68 14.76
N PRO A 142 2.39 7.54 15.68
CA PRO A 142 2.29 7.16 17.08
C PRO A 142 1.41 5.94 17.28
N GLU A 143 1.79 5.07 18.22
CA GLU A 143 0.93 3.98 18.64
C GLU A 143 -0.35 4.53 19.24
N PRO A 144 -1.52 3.88 19.05
CA PRO A 144 -2.74 4.31 19.72
C PRO A 144 -2.56 4.22 21.23
N ASP A 145 -3.05 5.25 21.95
CA ASP A 145 -3.03 5.21 23.40
C ASP A 145 -3.81 3.99 23.89
N GLU A 146 -3.15 3.16 24.70
CA GLU A 146 -3.81 2.05 25.37
C GLU A 146 -4.61 2.62 26.56
N ASN A 147 -5.90 2.81 26.35
CA ASN A 147 -6.81 3.14 27.45
C ASN A 147 -7.67 1.94 27.78
#